data_3bfba077a5d390b2ccab3c2c6eaec4bd
#
_entry.id   3bfba077a5d390b2ccab3c2c6eaec4bd
#
_cell.length_a   1.000
_cell.length_b   1.000
_cell.length_c   1.000
_cell.angle_alpha   90.00
_cell.angle_beta   90.00
_cell.angle_gamma   90.00
#
_symmetry.space_group_name_H-M   'P 1'
#
loop_
_entity.id
_entity.type
_entity.pdbx_description
1 polymer ?
#
loop_
_entity_poly.entity_id
_entity_poly.type
_entity_poly.pdbx_seq_one_letter_code
_entity_poly.pdbx_strand_id
1 'polypeptide(L)'
;MKPKKPNRARAVQEDPTMATLFSNLKYSLPITIGVFLLLTVLAALALYFLKDPAPLLKPCACCVSALAAFVGGYFLCKKQGGSALLCGMINGSLFLCILLIVSLFFRAYTSGYSPLVSTAIHIGVLFFSILGGYAGLPRRTRKRR
;
A
#
# COMPACT_ATOMS: atom_id res chain seq x y z
N MET A 1 -22.51 -16.93 -47.15
CA MET A 1 -22.19 -15.73 -46.32
C MET A 1 -21.93 -16.16 -44.89
N LYS A 2 -20.68 -16.08 -44.41
CA LYS A 2 -20.33 -16.42 -42.99
C LYS A 2 -20.51 -15.17 -42.14
N PRO A 3 -21.23 -15.25 -41.02
CA PRO A 3 -21.39 -14.10 -40.12
C PRO A 3 -20.06 -13.68 -39.53
N LYS A 4 -19.69 -12.42 -39.71
CA LYS A 4 -18.51 -11.77 -39.20
C LYS A 4 -18.59 -11.77 -37.64
N LYS A 5 -17.76 -12.55 -36.97
CA LYS A 5 -17.63 -12.52 -35.50
C LYS A 5 -17.32 -11.08 -35.05
N PRO A 6 -18.06 -10.52 -34.10
CA PRO A 6 -17.76 -9.20 -33.58
C PRO A 6 -16.37 -9.23 -32.92
N ASN A 7 -15.56 -8.24 -33.29
CA ASN A 7 -14.22 -8.02 -32.77
C ASN A 7 -14.28 -7.77 -31.23
N ARG A 8 -14.12 -8.80 -30.43
CA ARG A 8 -13.91 -8.73 -28.98
C ARG A 8 -12.51 -8.22 -28.61
N ALA A 9 -11.94 -7.33 -29.40
CA ALA A 9 -10.56 -6.88 -29.26
C ALA A 9 -10.42 -5.42 -28.88
N ARG A 10 -11.41 -4.83 -28.25
CA ARG A 10 -11.29 -3.60 -27.47
C ARG A 10 -12.27 -3.68 -26.32
N ALA A 11 -11.97 -4.51 -25.31
CA ALA A 11 -12.37 -4.11 -23.98
C ALA A 11 -11.64 -2.78 -23.75
N VAL A 12 -12.34 -1.69 -24.03
CA VAL A 12 -12.02 -0.35 -23.61
C VAL A 12 -11.59 -0.51 -22.16
N GLN A 13 -10.36 -0.15 -21.87
CA GLN A 13 -9.86 -0.01 -20.52
C GLN A 13 -10.66 1.19 -19.99
N GLU A 14 -11.89 0.91 -19.53
CA GLU A 14 -12.73 1.90 -18.86
C GLU A 14 -11.88 2.40 -17.71
N ASP A 15 -11.58 3.68 -17.76
CA ASP A 15 -10.97 4.37 -16.61
C ASP A 15 -11.82 4.01 -15.41
N PRO A 16 -11.22 3.43 -14.36
CA PRO A 16 -12.00 2.94 -13.24
C PRO A 16 -12.80 4.10 -12.68
N THR A 17 -14.11 4.04 -12.86
CA THR A 17 -15.02 5.04 -12.35
C THR A 17 -14.72 5.25 -10.87
N MET A 18 -14.63 6.49 -10.40
CA MET A 18 -14.30 6.82 -9.01
C MET A 18 -15.09 5.96 -8.00
N ALA A 19 -16.33 5.59 -8.35
CA ALA A 19 -17.16 4.71 -7.54
C ALA A 19 -16.58 3.29 -7.37
N THR A 20 -15.98 2.70 -8.41
CA THR A 20 -15.33 1.37 -8.34
C THR A 20 -14.03 1.43 -7.56
N LEU A 21 -13.30 2.55 -7.62
CA LEU A 21 -12.13 2.82 -6.80
C LEU A 21 -12.49 2.81 -5.31
N PHE A 22 -13.52 3.58 -4.92
CA PHE A 22 -13.97 3.64 -3.52
C PHE A 22 -14.51 2.30 -3.01
N SER A 23 -15.21 1.55 -3.85
CA SER A 23 -15.71 0.22 -3.48
C SER A 23 -14.56 -0.76 -3.22
N ASN A 24 -13.54 -0.79 -4.06
CA ASN A 24 -12.38 -1.66 -3.88
C ASN A 24 -11.48 -1.23 -2.73
N LEU A 25 -11.44 0.07 -2.45
CA LEU A 25 -10.69 0.65 -1.34
C LEU A 25 -11.22 0.18 0.03
N LYS A 26 -12.55 0.05 0.19
CA LYS A 26 -13.18 -0.50 1.40
C LYS A 26 -12.66 -1.90 1.77
N TYR A 27 -12.22 -2.68 0.78
CA TYR A 27 -11.65 -4.00 1.02
C TYR A 27 -10.13 -3.96 1.21
N SER A 28 -9.43 -3.06 0.53
CA SER A 28 -7.97 -2.95 0.62
C SER A 28 -7.52 -2.32 1.94
N LEU A 29 -8.24 -1.32 2.44
CA LEU A 29 -7.92 -0.64 3.70
C LEU A 29 -7.86 -1.58 4.91
N PRO A 30 -8.89 -2.40 5.20
CA PRO A 30 -8.83 -3.30 6.34
C PRO A 30 -7.71 -4.34 6.21
N ILE A 31 -7.39 -4.77 4.98
CA ILE A 31 -6.25 -5.67 4.75
C ILE A 31 -4.94 -4.96 5.08
N THR A 32 -4.75 -3.71 4.62
CA THR A 32 -3.56 -2.92 4.91
C THR A 32 -3.38 -2.71 6.41
N ILE A 33 -4.46 -2.34 7.10
CA ILE A 33 -4.47 -2.13 8.56
C ILE A 33 -4.21 -3.45 9.29
N GLY A 34 -4.84 -4.55 8.88
CA GLY A 34 -4.64 -5.86 9.47
C GLY A 34 -3.19 -6.36 9.33
N VAL A 35 -2.59 -6.19 8.15
CA VAL A 35 -1.18 -6.51 7.92
C VAL A 35 -0.27 -5.61 8.75
N PHE A 36 -0.57 -4.32 8.83
CA PHE A 36 0.19 -3.38 9.67
C PHE A 36 0.18 -3.79 11.14
N LEU A 37 -1.00 -4.10 11.70
CA LEU A 37 -1.14 -4.56 13.08
C LEU A 37 -0.41 -5.88 13.31
N LEU A 38 -0.55 -6.85 12.41
CA LEU A 38 0.15 -8.13 12.51
C LEU A 38 1.67 -7.94 12.51
N LEU A 39 2.20 -7.15 11.57
CA LEU A 39 3.63 -6.87 11.50
C LEU A 39 4.13 -6.10 12.72
N THR A 40 3.33 -5.19 13.26
CA THR A 40 3.67 -4.45 14.49
C THR A 40 3.77 -5.38 15.68
N VAL A 41 2.84 -6.32 15.83
CA VAL A 41 2.89 -7.32 16.92
C VAL A 41 4.11 -8.22 16.77
N LEU A 42 4.41 -8.69 15.55
CA LEU A 42 5.60 -9.50 15.28
C LEU A 42 6.90 -8.74 15.57
N ALA A 43 6.97 -7.47 15.15
CA ALA A 43 8.12 -6.62 15.42
C ALA A 43 8.29 -6.36 16.93
N ALA A 44 7.21 -6.10 17.65
CA ALA A 44 7.22 -5.92 19.09
C ALA A 44 7.71 -7.19 19.82
N LEU A 45 7.24 -8.36 19.37
CA LEU A 45 7.67 -9.64 19.91
C LEU A 45 9.17 -9.87 19.65
N ALA A 46 9.63 -9.58 18.43
CA ALA A 46 11.06 -9.71 18.10
C ALA A 46 11.94 -8.77 18.95
N LEU A 47 11.50 -7.52 19.14
CA LEU A 47 12.22 -6.54 19.95
C LEU A 47 12.21 -6.90 21.44
N TYR A 48 11.19 -7.61 21.93
CA TYR A 48 11.12 -8.06 23.33
C TYR A 48 12.26 -9.01 23.72
N PHE A 49 12.76 -9.80 22.76
CA PHE A 49 13.89 -10.72 23.01
C PHE A 49 15.26 -10.04 22.92
N LEU A 50 15.33 -8.76 22.54
CA LEU A 50 16.60 -8.02 22.51
C LEU A 50 16.89 -7.34 23.86
N LYS A 51 18.18 -7.35 24.25
CA LYS A 51 18.64 -6.69 25.50
C LYS A 51 18.46 -5.18 25.45
N ASP A 52 18.66 -4.54 24.26
CA ASP A 52 18.50 -3.10 24.04
C ASP A 52 17.66 -2.84 22.80
N PRO A 53 16.31 -2.72 22.93
CA PRO A 53 15.42 -2.49 21.79
C PRO A 53 15.41 -1.03 21.30
N ALA A 54 15.86 -0.07 22.11
CA ALA A 54 15.73 1.36 21.85
C ALA A 54 16.26 1.82 20.48
N PRO A 55 17.49 1.47 20.03
CA PRO A 55 18.03 1.92 18.75
C PRO A 55 17.31 1.28 17.55
N LEU A 56 16.76 0.07 17.72
CA LEU A 56 16.11 -0.69 16.64
C LEU A 56 14.62 -0.38 16.49
N LEU A 57 14.00 0.24 17.46
CA LEU A 57 12.56 0.53 17.46
C LEU A 57 12.17 1.43 16.27
N LYS A 58 12.98 2.45 16.00
CA LYS A 58 12.74 3.42 14.93
C LYS A 58 12.84 2.78 13.53
N PRO A 59 13.95 2.11 13.15
CA PRO A 59 14.04 1.49 11.84
C PRO A 59 13.03 0.35 11.66
N CYS A 60 12.73 -0.43 12.69
CA CYS A 60 11.68 -1.44 12.64
C CYS A 60 10.30 -0.86 12.30
N ALA A 61 9.91 0.24 12.96
CA ALA A 61 8.64 0.90 12.67
C ALA A 61 8.55 1.39 11.22
N CYS A 62 9.66 1.92 10.67
CA CYS A 62 9.73 2.32 9.25
C CYS A 62 9.59 1.11 8.32
N CYS A 63 10.27 0.00 8.60
CA CYS A 63 10.16 -1.22 7.79
C CYS A 63 8.74 -1.79 7.82
N VAL A 64 8.12 -1.85 8.99
CA VAL A 64 6.74 -2.35 9.16
C VAL A 64 5.75 -1.50 8.37
N SER A 65 5.85 -0.17 8.44
CA SER A 65 4.97 0.73 7.70
C SER A 65 5.18 0.64 6.19
N ALA A 66 6.42 0.52 5.71
CA ALA A 66 6.74 0.35 4.30
C ALA A 66 6.20 -0.99 3.75
N LEU A 67 6.37 -2.09 4.49
CA LEU A 67 5.85 -3.40 4.10
C LEU A 67 4.32 -3.42 4.08
N ALA A 68 3.66 -2.84 5.06
CA ALA A 68 2.21 -2.74 5.09
C ALA A 68 1.66 -1.92 3.91
N ALA A 69 2.31 -0.80 3.59
CA ALA A 69 1.95 0.02 2.44
C ALA A 69 2.15 -0.73 1.11
N PHE A 70 3.23 -1.50 0.97
CA PHE A 70 3.50 -2.34 -0.19
C PHE A 70 2.40 -3.39 -0.39
N VAL A 71 2.05 -4.13 0.66
CA VAL A 71 1.01 -5.16 0.62
C VAL A 71 -0.35 -4.54 0.27
N GLY A 72 -0.69 -3.39 0.86
CA GLY A 72 -1.93 -2.68 0.56
C GLY A 72 -2.02 -2.25 -0.91
N GLY A 73 -0.95 -1.66 -1.45
CA GLY A 73 -0.85 -1.29 -2.87
C GLY A 73 -0.99 -2.49 -3.80
N TYR A 74 -0.35 -3.61 -3.46
CA TYR A 74 -0.42 -4.86 -4.19
C TYR A 74 -1.87 -5.40 -4.29
N PHE A 75 -2.56 -5.50 -3.15
CA PHE A 75 -3.92 -6.03 -3.12
C PHE A 75 -4.91 -5.13 -3.85
N LEU A 76 -4.79 -3.81 -3.69
CA LEU A 76 -5.65 -2.85 -4.38
C LEU A 76 -5.49 -2.97 -5.90
N CYS A 77 -4.26 -2.97 -6.39
CA CYS A 77 -3.97 -3.05 -7.82
C CYS A 77 -4.39 -4.39 -8.42
N LYS A 78 -4.14 -5.50 -7.72
CA LYS A 78 -4.55 -6.84 -8.16
C LYS A 78 -6.06 -6.96 -8.31
N LYS A 79 -6.84 -6.33 -7.43
CA LYS A 79 -8.30 -6.39 -7.46
C LYS A 79 -8.89 -5.45 -8.51
N GLN A 80 -8.28 -4.31 -8.71
CA GLN A 80 -8.82 -3.26 -9.59
C GLN A 80 -8.40 -3.43 -11.05
N GLY A 81 -7.21 -4.01 -11.31
CA GLY A 81 -6.69 -4.18 -12.68
C GLY A 81 -6.40 -2.87 -13.43
N GLY A 82 -6.40 -1.73 -12.71
CA GLY A 82 -6.16 -0.40 -13.26
C GLY A 82 -4.67 -0.03 -13.34
N SER A 83 -4.37 1.28 -13.40
CA SER A 83 -3.00 1.77 -13.38
C SER A 83 -2.37 1.57 -12.00
N ALA A 84 -1.21 0.91 -11.95
CA ALA A 84 -0.48 0.64 -10.71
C ALA A 84 -0.16 1.90 -9.92
N LEU A 85 0.16 2.97 -10.64
CA LEU A 85 0.52 4.25 -10.03
C LEU A 85 -0.67 4.86 -9.29
N LEU A 86 -1.86 4.87 -9.90
CA LEU A 86 -3.06 5.39 -9.24
C LEU A 86 -3.44 4.56 -8.00
N CYS A 87 -3.42 3.23 -8.12
CA CYS A 87 -3.72 2.34 -7.00
C CYS A 87 -2.74 2.55 -5.84
N GLY A 88 -1.44 2.61 -6.15
CA GLY A 88 -0.39 2.82 -5.15
C GLY A 88 -0.49 4.19 -4.47
N MET A 89 -0.72 5.26 -5.24
CA MET A 89 -0.87 6.61 -4.70
C MET A 89 -2.10 6.73 -3.79
N ILE A 90 -3.26 6.22 -4.22
CA ILE A 90 -4.50 6.30 -3.43
C ILE A 90 -4.35 5.51 -2.13
N ASN A 91 -3.87 4.26 -2.20
CA ASN A 91 -3.67 3.45 -1.00
C ASN A 91 -2.61 4.05 -0.07
N GLY A 92 -1.48 4.50 -0.61
CA GLY A 92 -0.40 5.13 0.16
C GLY A 92 -0.83 6.43 0.83
N SER A 93 -1.54 7.30 0.11
CA SER A 93 -2.06 8.57 0.65
C SER A 93 -3.05 8.33 1.80
N LEU A 94 -3.98 7.39 1.65
CA LEU A 94 -4.94 7.06 2.71
C LEU A 94 -4.25 6.44 3.92
N PHE A 95 -3.30 5.53 3.69
CA PHE A 95 -2.53 4.94 4.78
C PHE A 95 -1.74 6.01 5.55
N LEU A 96 -1.13 6.97 4.84
CA LEU A 96 -0.46 8.12 5.47
C LEU A 96 -1.42 9.00 6.25
N CYS A 97 -2.62 9.27 5.74
CA CYS A 97 -3.64 10.02 6.49
C CYS A 97 -3.97 9.32 7.82
N ILE A 98 -4.14 8.00 7.79
CA ILE A 98 -4.40 7.21 9.01
C ILE A 98 -3.21 7.33 9.99
N LEU A 99 -1.97 7.16 9.50
CA LEU A 99 -0.78 7.30 10.32
C LEU A 99 -0.64 8.71 10.92
N LEU A 100 -0.97 9.76 10.15
CA LEU A 100 -0.97 11.13 10.64
C LEU A 100 -2.01 11.34 11.74
N ILE A 101 -3.23 10.83 11.58
CA ILE A 101 -4.28 10.90 12.59
C ILE A 101 -3.82 10.21 13.88
N VAL A 102 -3.30 8.99 13.76
CA VAL A 102 -2.75 8.25 14.91
C VAL A 102 -1.60 9.02 15.56
N SER A 103 -0.69 9.58 14.78
CA SER A 103 0.43 10.40 15.28
C SER A 103 -0.03 11.65 16.02
N LEU A 104 -1.15 12.26 15.62
CA LEU A 104 -1.73 13.41 16.33
C LEU A 104 -2.20 13.04 17.75
N PHE A 105 -2.81 11.87 17.90
CA PHE A 105 -3.24 11.35 19.21
C PHE A 105 -2.05 11.01 20.13
N PHE A 106 -0.94 10.52 19.55
CA PHE A 106 0.25 10.11 20.29
C PHE A 106 1.39 11.15 20.26
N ARG A 107 1.11 12.41 19.91
CA ARG A 107 2.11 13.48 19.73
C ARG A 107 3.01 13.69 20.94
N ALA A 108 2.54 13.39 22.14
CA ALA A 108 3.33 13.49 23.37
C ALA A 108 4.53 12.52 23.40
N TYR A 109 4.51 11.44 22.59
CA TYR A 109 5.56 10.42 22.56
C TYR A 109 6.51 10.54 21.36
N THR A 110 6.23 11.42 20.40
CA THR A 110 6.98 11.50 19.13
C THR A 110 8.00 12.61 19.07
N SER A 111 8.30 13.30 20.18
CA SER A 111 9.28 14.38 20.25
C SER A 111 10.73 13.89 20.11
N GLY A 112 11.12 13.45 18.91
CA GLY A 112 12.48 12.94 18.71
C GLY A 112 12.96 12.83 17.26
N TYR A 113 12.12 13.20 16.31
CA TYR A 113 12.52 13.24 14.89
C TYR A 113 12.69 14.66 14.40
N SER A 114 13.77 14.94 13.67
CA SER A 114 13.85 16.16 12.89
C SER A 114 12.76 16.12 11.81
N PRO A 115 12.17 17.28 11.45
CA PRO A 115 11.09 17.33 10.44
C PRO A 115 11.51 16.73 9.10
N LEU A 116 12.79 16.81 8.74
CA LEU A 116 13.35 16.22 7.53
C LEU A 116 13.25 14.68 7.52
N VAL A 117 13.59 14.03 8.63
CA VAL A 117 13.53 12.58 8.75
C VAL A 117 12.08 12.10 8.68
N SER A 118 11.16 12.81 9.33
CA SER A 118 9.74 12.50 9.28
C SER A 118 9.20 12.58 7.85
N THR A 119 9.55 13.62 7.10
CA THR A 119 9.14 13.77 5.70
C THR A 119 9.71 12.67 4.81
N ALA A 120 10.98 12.31 4.99
CA ALA A 120 11.61 11.23 4.25
C ALA A 120 10.91 9.88 4.45
N ILE A 121 10.48 9.58 5.68
CA ILE A 121 9.72 8.36 6.00
C ILE A 121 8.38 8.35 5.25
N HIS A 122 7.65 9.45 5.22
CA HIS A 122 6.36 9.56 4.52
C HIS A 122 6.51 9.36 3.01
N ILE A 123 7.56 9.95 2.41
CA ILE A 123 7.88 9.75 0.98
C ILE A 123 8.23 8.29 0.73
N GLY A 124 9.00 7.66 1.61
CA GLY A 124 9.33 6.24 1.53
C GLY A 124 8.10 5.34 1.53
N VAL A 125 7.15 5.57 2.42
CA VAL A 125 5.90 4.81 2.51
C VAL A 125 5.09 4.91 1.21
N LEU A 126 4.98 6.12 0.62
CA LEU A 126 4.32 6.33 -0.68
C LEU A 126 5.03 5.56 -1.79
N PHE A 127 6.34 5.63 -1.84
CA PHE A 127 7.14 4.91 -2.84
C PHE A 127 6.94 3.40 -2.76
N PHE A 128 6.99 2.82 -1.56
CA PHE A 128 6.73 1.39 -1.36
C PHE A 128 5.30 0.99 -1.72
N SER A 129 4.31 1.86 -1.47
CA SER A 129 2.93 1.61 -1.88
C SER A 129 2.78 1.58 -3.41
N ILE A 130 3.47 2.45 -4.14
CA ILE A 130 3.49 2.47 -5.61
C ILE A 130 4.17 1.20 -6.14
N LEU A 131 5.32 0.80 -5.56
CA LEU A 131 5.99 -0.45 -5.92
C LEU A 131 5.08 -1.67 -5.70
N GLY A 132 4.34 -1.70 -4.60
CA GLY A 132 3.31 -2.71 -4.35
C GLY A 132 2.26 -2.75 -5.45
N GLY A 133 1.77 -1.57 -5.87
CA GLY A 133 0.86 -1.45 -7.00
C GLY A 133 1.42 -2.04 -8.30
N TYR A 134 2.68 -1.77 -8.62
CA TYR A 134 3.35 -2.36 -9.79
C TYR A 134 3.48 -3.88 -9.69
N ALA A 135 3.81 -4.41 -8.51
CA ALA A 135 3.89 -5.84 -8.28
C ALA A 135 2.51 -6.53 -8.38
N GLY A 136 1.44 -5.82 -8.06
CA GLY A 136 0.05 -6.30 -8.13
C GLY A 136 -0.55 -6.32 -9.53
N LEU A 137 0.09 -5.71 -10.52
CA LEU A 137 -0.40 -5.73 -11.90
C LEU A 137 -0.50 -7.16 -12.43
N PRO A 138 -1.66 -7.57 -12.97
CA PRO A 138 -1.79 -8.85 -13.64
C PRO A 138 -0.85 -8.89 -14.83
N ARG A 139 0.15 -9.78 -14.80
CA ARG A 139 1.03 -10.02 -15.94
C ARG A 139 0.16 -10.45 -17.11
N ARG A 140 0.01 -9.59 -18.13
CA ARG A 140 -0.57 -9.99 -19.41
C ARG A 140 0.29 -11.15 -19.95
N THR A 141 -0.17 -12.37 -19.77
CA THR A 141 0.38 -13.51 -20.48
C THR A 141 0.18 -13.24 -21.96
N ARG A 142 1.24 -12.76 -22.62
CA ARG A 142 1.29 -12.60 -24.06
C ARG A 142 1.17 -13.99 -24.66
N LYS A 143 -0.05 -14.41 -24.98
CA LYS A 143 -0.31 -15.67 -25.69
C LYS A 143 0.42 -15.54 -27.03
N ARG A 144 1.64 -16.14 -27.11
CA ARG A 144 2.33 -16.34 -28.37
C ARG A 144 1.41 -17.18 -29.25
N ARG A 145 0.92 -16.60 -30.31
CA ARG A 145 0.35 -17.33 -31.44
C ARG A 145 1.50 -17.77 -32.34
#